data_6fc7078974b0cc373f6f562375ff6aec
#
_entry.id   6fc7078974b0cc373f6f562375ff6aec
#
_cell.length_a   1.000
_cell.length_b   1.000
_cell.length_c   1.000
_cell.angle_alpha   90.00
_cell.angle_beta   90.00
_cell.angle_gamma   90.00
#
_symmetry.space_group_name_H-M   'P 1'
#
loop_
_entity.id
_entity.type
_entity.pdbx_description
1 polymer ?
#
loop_
_entity_poly.entity_id
_entity_poly.type
_entity_poly.pdbx_seq_one_letter_code
_entity_poly.pdbx_strand_id
1 'polypeptide(L)'
;MNLEKFVWTREPEKYEIDGDVLKVTTKPNTDLWQRTYYGFQNDNAPVFQMETEDKYFSFIVKTSFEESHHRFDQCGIVIYLDSDNWLKGSIEFENEEFQHLGSVVTNHGYSDWATTEIPSDVKSMWYRLSRREDDYCIECSDDGVRWKQMRVCHLHEGAGKIKFGVYACSPEDSSFTAVFSNIELTECAWKAHE
;
A
#
# COMPACT_ATOMS: atom_id res chain seq x y z
N MET A 1 12.72 0.85 11.84
CA MET A 1 13.38 0.00 10.80
C MET A 1 14.40 0.84 10.03
N ASN A 2 15.54 0.26 9.54
CA ASN A 2 16.50 1.05 8.73
C ASN A 2 16.00 1.18 7.29
N LEU A 3 15.63 2.40 6.88
CA LEU A 3 15.11 2.72 5.55
C LEU A 3 16.19 2.73 4.44
N GLU A 4 17.48 2.67 4.78
CA GLU A 4 18.57 2.56 3.80
C GLU A 4 18.52 1.26 2.97
N LYS A 5 17.79 0.24 3.45
CA LYS A 5 17.58 -1.01 2.72
C LYS A 5 16.47 -0.93 1.67
N PHE A 6 15.68 0.15 1.70
CA PHE A 6 14.62 0.39 0.74
C PHE A 6 15.15 1.11 -0.49
N VAL A 7 14.57 0.82 -1.62
CA VAL A 7 14.90 1.44 -2.90
C VAL A 7 13.62 1.89 -3.61
N TRP A 8 13.74 2.95 -4.38
CA TRP A 8 12.66 3.41 -5.23
C TRP A 8 12.57 2.55 -6.50
N THR A 9 11.37 2.09 -6.82
CA THR A 9 11.05 1.58 -8.16
C THR A 9 10.84 2.74 -9.12
N ARG A 10 10.14 3.77 -8.63
CA ARG A 10 9.99 5.07 -9.30
C ARG A 10 10.17 6.15 -8.25
N GLU A 11 11.28 6.84 -8.32
CA GLU A 11 11.62 7.87 -7.34
C GLU A 11 10.72 9.10 -7.54
N PRO A 12 10.04 9.60 -6.49
CA PRO A 12 9.24 10.81 -6.59
C PRO A 12 10.12 12.06 -6.71
N GLU A 13 9.60 13.12 -7.30
CA GLU A 13 10.31 14.40 -7.43
C GLU A 13 10.60 15.04 -6.07
N LYS A 14 9.75 14.76 -5.06
CA LYS A 14 9.89 15.35 -3.72
C LYS A 14 9.59 14.30 -2.65
N TYR A 15 10.58 14.02 -1.84
CA TYR A 15 10.45 13.21 -0.64
C TYR A 15 11.46 13.63 0.43
N GLU A 16 11.23 13.23 1.65
CA GLU A 16 12.11 13.46 2.80
C GLU A 16 12.18 12.18 3.65
N ILE A 17 13.37 11.80 4.07
CA ILE A 17 13.58 10.75 5.06
C ILE A 17 14.24 11.41 6.29
N ASP A 18 13.55 11.34 7.44
CA ASP A 18 14.04 11.80 8.72
C ASP A 18 13.95 10.66 9.74
N GLY A 19 15.11 10.03 10.00
CA GLY A 19 15.18 8.83 10.82
C GLY A 19 14.40 7.65 10.24
N ASP A 20 13.30 7.27 10.88
CA ASP A 20 12.41 6.19 10.47
C ASP A 20 11.07 6.70 9.87
N VAL A 21 10.99 7.99 9.57
CA VAL A 21 9.84 8.63 8.95
C VAL A 21 10.16 8.95 7.49
N LEU A 22 9.28 8.54 6.60
CA LEU A 22 9.30 8.89 5.17
C LEU A 22 8.10 9.81 4.86
N LYS A 23 8.37 10.95 4.21
CA LYS A 23 7.36 11.82 3.62
C LYS A 23 7.48 11.79 2.11
N VAL A 24 6.37 11.64 1.42
CA VAL A 24 6.31 11.60 -0.05
C VAL A 24 5.27 12.59 -0.54
N THR A 25 5.66 13.56 -1.36
CA THR A 25 4.71 14.41 -2.06
C THR A 25 4.32 13.75 -3.37
N THR A 26 3.03 13.47 -3.53
CA THR A 26 2.49 12.82 -4.74
C THR A 26 2.53 13.77 -5.92
N LYS A 27 2.46 13.21 -7.12
CA LYS A 27 2.38 13.94 -8.38
C LYS A 27 1.04 13.65 -9.05
N PRO A 28 0.40 14.62 -9.70
CA PRO A 28 -0.82 14.42 -10.49
C PRO A 28 -0.67 13.30 -11.52
N ASN A 29 -1.78 12.61 -11.79
CA ASN A 29 -1.88 11.55 -12.78
C ASN A 29 -0.96 10.34 -12.53
N THR A 30 -0.73 10.01 -11.25
CA THR A 30 0.01 8.82 -10.84
C THR A 30 -0.93 7.77 -10.27
N ASP A 31 -0.76 6.50 -10.63
CA ASP A 31 -1.61 5.40 -10.17
C ASP A 31 -0.92 4.04 -10.33
N LEU A 32 -1.54 3.02 -9.74
CA LEU A 32 -1.33 1.59 -9.99
C LEU A 32 -2.68 0.95 -10.28
N TRP A 33 -2.98 0.70 -11.55
CA TRP A 33 -4.18 0.02 -12.03
C TRP A 33 -3.93 -0.70 -13.35
N GLN A 34 -4.51 -1.91 -13.49
CA GLN A 34 -4.36 -2.70 -14.71
C GLN A 34 -5.71 -3.23 -15.20
N ARG A 35 -6.11 -2.76 -16.36
CA ARG A 35 -7.11 -3.23 -17.34
C ARG A 35 -8.55 -3.44 -16.87
N THR A 36 -8.77 -3.98 -15.69
CA THR A 36 -10.10 -4.41 -15.24
C THR A 36 -11.16 -3.34 -15.46
N TYR A 37 -12.31 -3.74 -15.98
CA TYR A 37 -13.53 -2.98 -16.22
C TYR A 37 -13.49 -2.12 -17.50
N TYR A 38 -12.62 -1.14 -17.62
CA TYR A 38 -12.61 -0.16 -18.71
C TYR A 38 -11.30 -0.12 -19.51
N GLY A 39 -10.45 -1.10 -19.34
CA GLY A 39 -9.18 -1.20 -20.04
C GLY A 39 -8.13 -0.16 -19.66
N PHE A 40 -8.40 0.68 -18.66
CA PHE A 40 -7.44 1.67 -18.16
C PHE A 40 -6.19 1.00 -17.62
N GLN A 41 -5.06 1.62 -17.90
CA GLN A 41 -3.76 1.17 -17.40
C GLN A 41 -2.95 2.39 -16.97
N ASN A 42 -2.45 2.34 -15.74
CA ASN A 42 -1.46 3.27 -15.26
C ASN A 42 -0.55 2.55 -14.26
N ASP A 43 0.75 2.68 -14.45
CA ASP A 43 1.77 2.04 -13.62
C ASP A 43 2.93 3.01 -13.41
N ASN A 44 2.65 4.16 -12.81
CA ASN A 44 3.64 5.21 -12.62
C ASN A 44 3.74 5.76 -11.19
N ALA A 45 2.97 5.22 -10.25
CA ALA A 45 3.06 5.63 -8.84
C ALA A 45 4.45 5.35 -8.25
N PRO A 46 5.01 6.24 -7.43
CA PRO A 46 6.21 5.98 -6.65
C PRO A 46 6.01 4.80 -5.69
N VAL A 47 6.98 3.88 -5.68
CA VAL A 47 6.98 2.74 -4.77
C VAL A 47 8.34 2.66 -4.09
N PHE A 48 8.35 2.71 -2.75
CA PHE A 48 9.53 2.58 -1.91
C PHE A 48 9.51 1.25 -1.18
N GLN A 49 10.41 0.34 -1.53
CA GLN A 49 10.31 -1.05 -1.09
C GLN A 49 11.67 -1.71 -0.91
N MET A 50 11.70 -2.71 -0.05
CA MET A 50 12.84 -3.60 0.13
C MET A 50 12.55 -5.00 -0.40
N GLU A 51 13.62 -5.69 -0.75
CA GLU A 51 13.59 -7.06 -1.27
C GLU A 51 13.76 -8.07 -0.16
N THR A 52 13.06 -9.22 -0.25
CA THR A 52 13.22 -10.34 0.68
C THR A 52 12.96 -11.69 0.01
N GLU A 53 13.61 -12.73 0.54
CA GLU A 53 13.31 -14.14 0.25
C GLU A 53 12.56 -14.81 1.41
N ASP A 54 12.36 -14.08 2.53
CA ASP A 54 11.65 -14.61 3.70
C ASP A 54 10.19 -14.88 3.34
N LYS A 55 9.75 -16.10 3.60
CA LYS A 55 8.42 -16.59 3.26
C LYS A 55 7.37 -16.39 4.36
N TYR A 56 7.80 -16.00 5.55
CA TYR A 56 6.94 -15.82 6.71
C TYR A 56 7.37 -14.56 7.46
N PHE A 57 6.65 -13.47 7.26
CA PHE A 57 6.88 -12.20 7.96
C PHE A 57 5.62 -11.36 8.04
N SER A 58 5.64 -10.33 8.87
CA SER A 58 4.66 -9.23 8.84
C SER A 58 5.38 -7.90 8.72
N PHE A 59 4.94 -7.09 7.77
CA PHE A 59 5.36 -5.70 7.57
C PHE A 59 4.29 -4.77 8.09
N ILE A 60 4.66 -3.87 9.00
CA ILE A 60 3.74 -2.94 9.67
C ILE A 60 4.16 -1.51 9.34
N VAL A 61 3.20 -0.65 9.08
CA VAL A 61 3.41 0.79 8.87
C VAL A 61 2.19 1.59 9.27
N LYS A 62 2.39 2.77 9.84
CA LYS A 62 1.38 3.80 9.99
C LYS A 62 1.47 4.79 8.84
N THR A 63 0.36 5.03 8.15
CA THR A 63 0.23 6.10 7.16
C THR A 63 -0.53 7.27 7.75
N SER A 64 -0.15 8.49 7.39
CA SER A 64 -0.91 9.72 7.64
C SER A 64 -1.05 10.49 6.33
N PHE A 65 -2.27 10.97 6.08
CA PHE A 65 -2.68 11.57 4.82
C PHE A 65 -3.63 12.77 5.06
N GLU A 66 -3.27 13.62 6.01
CA GLU A 66 -4.06 14.77 6.45
C GLU A 66 -4.39 15.74 5.30
N GLU A 67 -3.48 15.84 4.34
CA GLU A 67 -3.61 16.73 3.18
C GLU A 67 -4.34 16.11 1.99
N SER A 68 -4.75 14.83 2.05
CA SER A 68 -5.54 14.22 0.97
C SER A 68 -6.90 14.89 0.86
N HIS A 69 -7.27 15.35 -0.33
CA HIS A 69 -8.42 16.22 -0.54
C HIS A 69 -9.08 16.04 -1.91
N HIS A 70 -8.50 15.23 -2.78
CA HIS A 70 -9.02 14.99 -4.11
C HIS A 70 -9.29 13.51 -4.32
N ARG A 71 -10.28 13.22 -5.15
CA ARG A 71 -10.70 11.86 -5.45
C ARG A 71 -9.51 10.97 -5.81
N PHE A 72 -9.48 9.78 -5.21
CA PHE A 72 -8.43 8.78 -5.35
C PHE A 72 -7.05 9.13 -4.77
N ASP A 73 -6.85 10.30 -4.14
CA ASP A 73 -5.62 10.54 -3.36
C ASP A 73 -5.42 9.39 -2.37
N GLN A 74 -4.29 8.71 -2.43
CA GLN A 74 -4.08 7.49 -1.68
C GLN A 74 -2.63 7.25 -1.29
N CYS A 75 -2.44 6.60 -0.16
CA CYS A 75 -1.16 6.06 0.27
C CYS A 75 -1.35 4.82 1.14
N GLY A 76 -0.42 3.89 1.08
CA GLY A 76 -0.54 2.65 1.84
C GLY A 76 0.63 1.69 1.64
N ILE A 77 0.32 0.43 1.87
CA ILE A 77 1.26 -0.69 1.70
C ILE A 77 1.20 -1.26 0.28
N VAL A 78 2.29 -1.87 -0.13
CA VAL A 78 2.40 -2.48 -1.46
C VAL A 78 3.37 -3.66 -1.46
N ILE A 79 3.06 -4.68 -2.26
CA ILE A 79 4.02 -5.58 -2.89
C ILE A 79 3.98 -5.27 -4.37
N TYR A 80 5.12 -4.91 -4.94
CA TYR A 80 5.21 -4.63 -6.35
C TYR A 80 6.35 -5.44 -6.97
N LEU A 81 6.00 -6.45 -7.76
CA LEU A 81 6.96 -7.28 -8.46
C LEU A 81 7.27 -6.69 -9.83
N ASP A 82 6.24 -6.44 -10.60
CA ASP A 82 6.24 -5.80 -11.91
C ASP A 82 4.86 -5.18 -12.20
N SER A 83 4.66 -4.62 -13.39
CA SER A 83 3.42 -3.92 -13.77
C SER A 83 2.18 -4.82 -13.82
N ASP A 84 2.35 -6.10 -14.00
CA ASP A 84 1.25 -7.07 -14.11
C ASP A 84 1.02 -7.89 -12.84
N ASN A 85 1.91 -7.78 -11.81
CA ASN A 85 1.86 -8.59 -10.59
C ASN A 85 2.20 -7.75 -9.36
N TRP A 86 1.19 -7.33 -8.63
CA TRP A 86 1.33 -6.52 -7.43
C TRP A 86 0.05 -6.57 -6.55
N LEU A 87 0.17 -6.16 -5.31
CA LEU A 87 -0.97 -5.89 -4.44
C LEU A 87 -0.74 -4.60 -3.67
N LYS A 88 -1.81 -3.89 -3.34
CA LYS A 88 -1.79 -2.69 -2.50
C LYS A 88 -2.96 -2.67 -1.51
N GLY A 89 -2.78 -1.97 -0.39
CA GLY A 89 -3.83 -1.66 0.58
C GLY A 89 -3.69 -0.22 1.04
N SER A 90 -4.79 0.53 1.02
CA SER A 90 -4.80 1.97 1.30
C SER A 90 -6.16 2.49 1.72
N ILE A 91 -6.20 3.73 2.18
CA ILE A 91 -7.38 4.57 2.09
C ILE A 91 -7.27 5.39 0.81
N GLU A 92 -8.37 5.53 0.10
CA GLU A 92 -8.52 6.33 -1.11
C GLU A 92 -9.60 7.39 -0.84
N PHE A 93 -9.24 8.67 -0.89
CA PHE A 93 -10.19 9.76 -0.68
C PHE A 93 -11.26 9.75 -1.79
N GLU A 94 -12.52 9.91 -1.44
CA GLU A 94 -13.62 10.01 -2.41
C GLU A 94 -14.26 11.40 -2.37
N ASN A 95 -14.70 11.84 -1.18
CA ASN A 95 -15.33 13.15 -0.98
C ASN A 95 -15.31 13.54 0.52
N GLU A 96 -15.94 14.65 0.86
CA GLU A 96 -15.99 15.18 2.23
C GLU A 96 -16.84 14.30 3.21
N GLU A 97 -17.65 13.38 2.72
CA GLU A 97 -18.49 12.52 3.55
C GLU A 97 -17.82 11.18 3.84
N PHE A 98 -17.21 10.56 2.83
CA PHE A 98 -16.59 9.24 2.96
C PHE A 98 -15.34 9.09 2.09
N GLN A 99 -14.60 8.06 2.40
CA GLN A 99 -13.44 7.57 1.64
C GLN A 99 -13.44 6.04 1.66
N HIS A 100 -12.68 5.43 0.78
CA HIS A 100 -12.62 3.99 0.65
C HIS A 100 -11.39 3.41 1.36
N LEU A 101 -11.60 2.59 2.38
CA LEU A 101 -10.58 1.67 2.88
C LEU A 101 -10.58 0.45 1.96
N GLY A 102 -9.52 0.26 1.19
CA GLY A 102 -9.53 -0.71 0.12
C GLY A 102 -8.23 -1.47 -0.08
N SER A 103 -8.32 -2.46 -0.95
CA SER A 103 -7.18 -3.22 -1.42
C SER A 103 -7.35 -3.61 -2.88
N VAL A 104 -6.25 -3.66 -3.60
CA VAL A 104 -6.21 -4.16 -4.99
C VAL A 104 -5.19 -5.28 -5.07
N VAL A 105 -5.55 -6.34 -5.77
CA VAL A 105 -4.63 -7.42 -6.15
C VAL A 105 -4.61 -7.51 -7.66
N THR A 106 -3.43 -7.41 -8.24
CA THR A 106 -3.22 -7.55 -9.68
C THR A 106 -2.42 -8.80 -9.94
N ASN A 107 -3.03 -9.74 -10.64
CA ASN A 107 -2.40 -10.95 -11.14
C ASN A 107 -2.50 -10.97 -12.67
N HIS A 108 -1.37 -11.20 -13.34
CA HIS A 108 -1.29 -11.31 -14.80
C HIS A 108 -1.97 -10.13 -15.53
N GLY A 109 -1.81 -8.92 -14.96
CA GLY A 109 -2.27 -7.68 -15.57
C GLY A 109 -3.76 -7.38 -15.44
N TYR A 110 -4.46 -7.99 -14.49
CA TYR A 110 -5.85 -7.65 -14.16
C TYR A 110 -5.99 -7.33 -12.68
N SER A 111 -6.49 -6.14 -12.38
CA SER A 111 -6.70 -5.64 -11.03
C SER A 111 -8.06 -6.08 -10.48
N ASP A 112 -8.06 -6.55 -9.24
CA ASP A 112 -9.24 -6.94 -8.45
C ASP A 112 -9.31 -6.03 -7.22
N TRP A 113 -10.33 -5.18 -7.14
CA TRP A 113 -10.48 -4.12 -6.14
C TRP A 113 -11.65 -4.41 -5.19
N ALA A 114 -11.41 -4.30 -3.90
CA ALA A 114 -12.41 -4.42 -2.86
C ALA A 114 -12.32 -3.23 -1.91
N THR A 115 -13.47 -2.66 -1.51
CA THR A 115 -13.55 -1.47 -0.66
C THR A 115 -14.58 -1.60 0.44
N THR A 116 -14.36 -0.81 1.50
CA THR A 116 -15.35 -0.51 2.54
C THR A 116 -15.36 1.00 2.74
N GLU A 117 -16.54 1.61 2.77
CA GLU A 117 -16.68 3.03 3.07
C GLU A 117 -16.37 3.30 4.53
N ILE A 118 -15.58 4.32 4.78
CA ILE A 118 -15.24 4.85 6.11
C ILE A 118 -15.37 6.37 6.11
N PRO A 119 -15.56 7.02 7.29
CA PRO A 119 -15.64 8.48 7.37
C PRO A 119 -14.39 9.18 6.82
N SER A 120 -14.58 10.30 6.13
CA SER A 120 -13.49 11.10 5.53
C SER A 120 -12.61 11.84 6.54
N ASP A 121 -13.04 11.92 7.82
CA ASP A 121 -12.27 12.50 8.93
C ASP A 121 -11.19 11.54 9.47
N VAL A 122 -11.17 10.28 9.06
CA VAL A 122 -10.05 9.38 9.32
C VAL A 122 -8.84 9.83 8.50
N LYS A 123 -7.79 10.32 9.16
CA LYS A 123 -6.59 10.88 8.49
C LYS A 123 -5.30 10.09 8.76
N SER A 124 -5.41 8.96 9.42
CA SER A 124 -4.29 8.01 9.57
C SER A 124 -4.80 6.59 9.68
N MET A 125 -3.99 5.63 9.24
CA MET A 125 -4.31 4.21 9.33
C MET A 125 -3.03 3.40 9.49
N TRP A 126 -3.08 2.39 10.34
CA TRP A 126 -2.05 1.37 10.42
C TRP A 126 -2.38 0.23 9.47
N TYR A 127 -1.38 -0.27 8.78
CA TYR A 127 -1.48 -1.47 7.95
C TYR A 127 -0.51 -2.52 8.43
N ARG A 128 -0.93 -3.78 8.34
CA ARG A 128 -0.07 -4.95 8.49
C ARG A 128 -0.26 -5.86 7.28
N LEU A 129 0.84 -6.10 6.58
CA LEU A 129 0.93 -7.04 5.48
C LEU A 129 1.68 -8.26 5.94
N SER A 130 1.01 -9.39 6.03
CA SER A 130 1.63 -10.66 6.41
C SER A 130 1.77 -11.58 5.20
N ARG A 131 2.93 -12.22 5.09
CA ARG A 131 3.24 -13.22 4.06
C ARG A 131 3.27 -14.63 4.65
N ARG A 132 2.68 -15.58 3.93
CA ARG A 132 2.85 -17.03 4.13
C ARG A 132 3.02 -17.69 2.76
N GLU A 133 4.27 -18.02 2.38
CA GLU A 133 4.66 -18.50 1.06
C GLU A 133 4.33 -17.48 -0.04
N ASP A 134 3.31 -17.74 -0.87
CA ASP A 134 2.78 -16.89 -1.93
C ASP A 134 1.37 -16.34 -1.63
N ASP A 135 0.91 -16.54 -0.39
CA ASP A 135 -0.34 -16.00 0.12
C ASP A 135 -0.09 -14.81 1.06
N TYR A 136 -1.03 -13.87 1.05
CA TYR A 136 -0.90 -12.61 1.77
C TYR A 136 -2.17 -12.27 2.53
N CYS A 137 -2.00 -11.72 3.73
CA CYS A 137 -3.06 -11.14 4.52
C CYS A 137 -2.79 -9.65 4.71
N ILE A 138 -3.77 -8.82 4.35
CA ILE A 138 -3.76 -7.39 4.62
C ILE A 138 -4.72 -7.12 5.77
N GLU A 139 -4.23 -6.41 6.77
CA GLU A 139 -5.00 -5.98 7.93
C GLU A 139 -4.82 -4.47 8.15
N CYS A 140 -5.82 -3.84 8.74
CA CYS A 140 -5.77 -2.45 9.17
C CYS A 140 -6.05 -2.31 10.67
N SER A 141 -5.66 -1.17 11.22
CA SER A 141 -5.92 -0.82 12.62
C SER A 141 -5.96 0.69 12.81
N ASP A 142 -6.88 1.16 13.64
CA ASP A 142 -6.99 2.56 14.03
C ASP A 142 -5.96 2.93 15.11
N ASP A 143 -5.53 1.97 15.92
CA ASP A 143 -4.68 2.17 17.11
C ASP A 143 -3.32 1.44 17.07
N GLY A 144 -3.07 0.63 16.02
CA GLY A 144 -1.87 -0.20 15.91
C GLY A 144 -1.86 -1.44 16.82
N VAL A 145 -2.94 -1.70 17.54
CA VAL A 145 -3.06 -2.78 18.53
C VAL A 145 -4.12 -3.79 18.12
N ARG A 146 -5.31 -3.31 17.78
CA ARG A 146 -6.45 -4.14 17.36
C ARG A 146 -6.54 -4.19 15.85
N TRP A 147 -6.29 -5.35 15.28
CA TRP A 147 -6.20 -5.56 13.84
C TRP A 147 -7.48 -6.15 13.28
N LYS A 148 -7.90 -5.64 12.13
CA LYS A 148 -9.07 -6.10 11.37
C LYS A 148 -8.59 -6.57 10.00
N GLN A 149 -8.97 -7.78 9.60
CA GLN A 149 -8.65 -8.31 8.28
C GLN A 149 -9.36 -7.51 7.18
N MET A 150 -8.60 -7.02 6.23
CA MET A 150 -9.11 -6.39 5.01
C MET A 150 -9.22 -7.40 3.87
N ARG A 151 -8.17 -8.20 3.68
CA ARG A 151 -8.11 -9.15 2.58
C ARG A 151 -7.16 -10.31 2.87
N VAL A 152 -7.53 -11.49 2.40
CA VAL A 152 -6.61 -12.61 2.16
C VAL A 152 -6.55 -12.82 0.65
N CYS A 153 -5.36 -12.94 0.09
CA CYS A 153 -5.18 -13.08 -1.35
C CYS A 153 -3.93 -13.88 -1.71
N HIS A 154 -3.91 -14.34 -2.95
CA HIS A 154 -2.81 -15.05 -3.56
C HIS A 154 -2.16 -14.16 -4.63
N LEU A 155 -0.84 -14.19 -4.73
CA LEU A 155 -0.09 -13.52 -5.80
C LEU A 155 0.70 -14.58 -6.56
N HIS A 156 0.28 -14.92 -7.77
CA HIS A 156 0.82 -16.04 -8.54
C HIS A 156 2.33 -16.01 -8.73
N GLU A 157 2.90 -14.82 -8.88
CA GLU A 157 4.36 -14.63 -9.01
C GLU A 157 5.04 -14.35 -7.66
N GLY A 158 4.31 -14.50 -6.54
CA GLY A 158 4.73 -14.15 -5.19
C GLY A 158 5.50 -15.22 -4.42
N ALA A 159 5.75 -16.41 -4.99
CA ALA A 159 6.35 -17.54 -4.28
C ALA A 159 7.86 -17.39 -4.01
N GLY A 160 8.56 -16.62 -4.85
CA GLY A 160 10.01 -16.43 -4.79
C GLY A 160 10.43 -15.22 -3.98
N LYS A 161 11.48 -14.57 -4.46
CA LYS A 161 11.92 -13.26 -3.99
C LYS A 161 10.85 -12.22 -4.33
N ILE A 162 10.47 -11.43 -3.35
CA ILE A 162 9.48 -10.36 -3.49
C ILE A 162 10.04 -9.01 -3.05
N LYS A 163 9.33 -7.94 -3.39
CA LYS A 163 9.58 -6.59 -2.88
C LYS A 163 8.33 -6.08 -2.21
N PHE A 164 8.47 -5.57 -1.01
CA PHE A 164 7.37 -5.01 -0.22
C PHE A 164 7.74 -3.65 0.35
N GLY A 165 6.77 -2.82 0.60
CA GLY A 165 6.98 -1.50 1.14
C GLY A 165 5.74 -0.61 1.09
N VAL A 166 5.93 0.64 0.70
CA VAL A 166 4.91 1.67 0.70
C VAL A 166 4.82 2.39 -0.64
N TYR A 167 3.66 2.97 -0.92
CA TYR A 167 3.41 3.77 -2.10
C TYR A 167 2.50 4.96 -1.78
N ALA A 168 2.53 5.99 -2.62
CA ALA A 168 1.58 7.09 -2.60
C ALA A 168 1.33 7.59 -4.02
N CYS A 169 0.10 7.97 -4.32
CA CYS A 169 -0.25 8.54 -5.64
C CYS A 169 -1.48 9.45 -5.58
N SER A 170 -1.61 10.27 -6.61
CA SER A 170 -2.77 11.11 -6.91
C SER A 170 -3.20 10.83 -8.35
N PRO A 171 -4.21 9.97 -8.55
CA PRO A 171 -4.66 9.55 -9.89
C PRO A 171 -5.23 10.67 -10.76
N GLU A 172 -5.79 11.70 -10.15
CA GLU A 172 -6.32 12.88 -10.85
C GLU A 172 -5.36 14.09 -10.73
N ASP A 173 -5.81 15.29 -11.06
CA ASP A 173 -5.01 16.52 -11.01
C ASP A 173 -4.90 17.05 -9.57
N SER A 174 -4.17 16.32 -8.76
CA SER A 174 -3.98 16.57 -7.34
C SER A 174 -2.54 16.26 -6.89
N SER A 175 -2.19 16.77 -5.71
CA SER A 175 -0.96 16.44 -5.00
C SER A 175 -1.18 16.60 -3.50
N PHE A 176 -0.70 15.67 -2.70
CA PHE A 176 -0.69 15.75 -1.24
C PHE A 176 0.60 15.15 -0.67
N THR A 177 0.85 15.36 0.61
CA THR A 177 1.98 14.76 1.31
C THR A 177 1.52 13.56 2.13
N ALA A 178 1.96 12.37 1.74
CA ALA A 178 1.81 11.14 2.51
C ALA A 178 2.96 11.01 3.51
N VAL A 179 2.66 10.60 4.75
CA VAL A 179 3.65 10.36 5.80
C VAL A 179 3.58 8.89 6.22
N PHE A 180 4.74 8.22 6.21
CA PHE A 180 4.91 6.84 6.64
C PHE A 180 5.79 6.81 7.88
N SER A 181 5.32 6.19 8.94
CA SER A 181 6.02 6.10 10.23
C SER A 181 5.80 4.75 10.88
N ASN A 182 6.50 4.46 11.98
CA ASN A 182 6.37 3.20 12.71
C ASN A 182 6.55 1.98 11.78
N ILE A 183 7.55 2.05 10.92
CA ILE A 183 7.83 1.01 9.93
C ILE A 183 8.56 -0.13 10.63
N GLU A 184 7.95 -1.32 10.64
CA GLU A 184 8.46 -2.50 11.34
C GLU A 184 8.37 -3.75 10.47
N LEU A 185 9.34 -4.64 10.65
CA LEU A 185 9.34 -6.00 10.12
C LEU A 185 9.39 -6.97 11.31
N THR A 186 8.41 -7.85 11.40
CA THR A 186 8.25 -8.78 12.51
C THR A 186 8.09 -10.21 12.04
N GLU A 187 8.09 -11.17 12.96
CA GLU A 187 7.61 -12.52 12.70
C GLU A 187 6.18 -12.48 12.15
N CYS A 188 5.81 -13.48 11.36
CA CYS A 188 4.49 -13.56 10.74
C CYS A 188 3.38 -13.62 11.80
N ALA A 189 2.60 -12.55 11.90
CA ALA A 189 1.46 -12.45 12.81
C ALA A 189 0.22 -13.19 12.30
N TRP A 190 0.15 -13.44 10.99
CA TRP A 190 -0.95 -14.20 10.38
C TRP A 190 -0.74 -15.70 10.61
N LYS A 191 -1.51 -16.25 11.55
CA LYS A 191 -1.42 -17.67 11.92
C LYS A 191 -2.29 -18.52 11.01
N ALA A 192 -1.83 -19.76 10.76
CA ALA A 192 -2.69 -20.75 10.11
C ALA A 192 -3.93 -21.03 10.98
N HIS A 193 -5.05 -21.31 10.34
CA HIS A 193 -6.22 -21.85 11.06
C HIS A 193 -5.89 -23.27 11.58
N GLU A 194 -6.21 -23.51 12.84
CA GLU A 194 -6.12 -24.84 13.47
C GLU A 194 -7.32 -25.69 13.09
#